data_cd1eaaffba4a149eb0aa0cd0084c8e0e
#
_entry.id   cd1eaaffba4a149eb0aa0cd0084c8e0e
#
_cell.length_a   1.000
_cell.length_b   1.000
_cell.length_c   1.000
_cell.angle_alpha   90.00
_cell.angle_beta   90.00
_cell.angle_gamma   90.00
#
_symmetry.space_group_name_H-M   'P 1'
#
loop_
_entity.id
_entity.type
_entity.pdbx_description
1 polymer ?
#
loop_
_entity_poly.entity_id
_entity_poly.type
_entity_poly.pdbx_seq_one_letter_code
_entity_poly.pdbx_strand_id
1 'polypeptide(L)'
;IALLLVFLSIAQAFVPGARSDRNAATKWTRFANHSALNLARGLTKEHHPDIYFIVLDEYARDDVLSRVFGYDNSRFLKFLESRGFYVARRSHSNYTFTYTSLASSLNLDYLPELARQCAAGDITKPLLAQMIEDNLLALTLKKAGYHFYTLPSEFYVTNRNRNADRSFRRVAQGMNEFERVLLSTTMLRPL
;
A
#
# COMPACT_ATOMS: atom_id res chain seq x y z
N ILE A 1 17.12 -6.64 -32.81
CA ILE A 1 16.90 -5.89 -31.53
C ILE A 1 15.74 -6.51 -30.74
N ALA A 2 14.59 -6.81 -31.33
CA ALA A 2 13.45 -7.43 -30.63
C ALA A 2 13.79 -8.81 -30.03
N LEU A 3 14.55 -9.65 -30.73
CA LEU A 3 14.99 -10.96 -30.23
C LEU A 3 15.91 -10.84 -29.02
N LEU A 4 16.78 -9.79 -29.00
CA LEU A 4 17.69 -9.53 -27.88
C LEU A 4 16.94 -9.13 -26.61
N LEU A 5 15.87 -8.35 -26.74
CA LEU A 5 15.02 -7.95 -25.61
C LEU A 5 14.24 -9.14 -25.03
N VAL A 6 13.79 -10.07 -25.89
CA VAL A 6 13.12 -11.30 -25.41
C VAL A 6 14.12 -12.21 -24.69
N PHE A 7 15.34 -12.36 -25.20
CA PHE A 7 16.40 -13.12 -24.51
C PHE A 7 16.80 -12.51 -23.17
N LEU A 8 16.90 -11.17 -23.08
CA LEU A 8 17.17 -10.49 -21.80
C LEU A 8 16.04 -10.74 -20.77
N SER A 9 14.79 -10.71 -21.22
CA SER A 9 13.63 -10.97 -20.36
C SER A 9 13.59 -12.43 -19.87
N ILE A 10 13.97 -13.38 -20.72
CA ILE A 10 14.08 -14.80 -20.35
C ILE A 10 15.28 -15.03 -19.42
N ALA A 11 16.42 -14.38 -19.67
CA ALA A 11 17.60 -14.47 -18.82
C ALA A 11 17.36 -13.92 -17.41
N GLN A 12 16.56 -12.84 -17.27
CA GLN A 12 16.16 -12.30 -15.96
C GLN A 12 15.26 -13.27 -15.17
N ALA A 13 14.49 -14.11 -15.83
CA ALA A 13 13.67 -15.14 -15.17
C ALA A 13 14.52 -16.28 -14.54
N PHE A 14 15.78 -16.43 -14.96
CA PHE A 14 16.72 -17.44 -14.46
C PHE A 14 17.78 -16.87 -13.50
N VAL A 15 17.69 -15.58 -13.10
CA VAL A 15 18.58 -14.98 -12.12
C VAL A 15 18.34 -15.61 -10.74
N PRO A 16 19.37 -15.99 -9.96
CA PRO A 16 19.23 -16.59 -8.64
C PRO A 16 18.37 -15.81 -7.66
N GLY A 17 18.25 -14.49 -7.80
CA GLY A 17 17.37 -13.63 -7.02
C GLY A 17 15.88 -13.99 -7.12
N ALA A 18 15.41 -14.47 -8.29
CA ALA A 18 14.00 -14.83 -8.47
C ALA A 18 13.55 -16.04 -7.62
N ARG A 19 14.46 -16.94 -7.23
CA ARG A 19 14.18 -18.05 -6.30
C ARG A 19 14.16 -17.58 -4.86
N SER A 20 15.06 -16.67 -4.48
CA SER A 20 15.10 -16.05 -3.16
C SER A 20 13.81 -15.30 -2.87
N ASP A 21 13.31 -14.53 -3.83
CA ASP A 21 12.07 -13.75 -3.70
C ASP A 21 10.83 -14.65 -3.51
N ARG A 22 10.74 -15.76 -4.25
CA ARG A 22 9.61 -16.71 -4.09
C ARG A 22 9.61 -17.36 -2.70
N ASN A 23 10.79 -17.73 -2.19
CA ASN A 23 10.92 -18.31 -0.87
C ASN A 23 10.56 -17.30 0.23
N ALA A 24 11.03 -16.07 0.12
CA ALA A 24 10.68 -14.99 1.04
C ALA A 24 9.18 -14.68 1.00
N ALA A 25 8.57 -14.63 -0.19
CA ALA A 25 7.16 -14.43 -0.38
C ALA A 25 6.31 -15.54 0.27
N THR A 26 6.70 -16.80 0.13
CA THR A 26 6.03 -17.95 0.76
C THR A 26 6.15 -17.90 2.28
N LYS A 27 7.31 -17.56 2.80
CA LYS A 27 7.55 -17.39 4.25
C LYS A 27 6.72 -16.23 4.79
N TRP A 28 6.68 -15.11 4.06
CA TRP A 28 5.86 -13.96 4.39
C TRP A 28 4.38 -14.35 4.56
N THR A 29 3.78 -15.01 3.56
CA THR A 29 2.37 -15.41 3.62
C THR A 29 2.09 -16.31 4.83
N ARG A 30 3.00 -17.23 5.17
CA ARG A 30 2.88 -18.11 6.34
C ARG A 30 2.96 -17.32 7.64
N PHE A 31 3.94 -16.42 7.76
CA PHE A 31 4.12 -15.55 8.91
C PHE A 31 2.90 -14.66 9.13
N ALA A 32 2.45 -13.95 8.07
CA ALA A 32 1.31 -13.05 8.15
C ALA A 32 0.03 -13.77 8.59
N ASN A 33 -0.24 -14.97 8.06
CA ASN A 33 -1.40 -15.76 8.47
C ASN A 33 -1.35 -16.20 9.94
N HIS A 34 -0.19 -16.62 10.44
CA HIS A 34 -0.01 -17.00 11.83
C HIS A 34 -0.14 -15.80 12.76
N SER A 35 0.52 -14.69 12.45
CA SER A 35 0.49 -13.46 13.25
C SER A 35 -0.92 -12.84 13.27
N ALA A 36 -1.62 -12.81 12.13
CA ALA A 36 -2.99 -12.32 12.06
C ALA A 36 -3.96 -13.12 12.96
N LEU A 37 -3.78 -14.43 13.06
CA LEU A 37 -4.61 -15.25 13.95
C LEU A 37 -4.39 -14.89 15.42
N ASN A 38 -3.14 -14.64 15.81
CA ASN A 38 -2.80 -14.28 17.18
C ASN A 38 -3.31 -12.87 17.54
N LEU A 39 -3.13 -11.90 16.65
CA LEU A 39 -3.61 -10.54 16.85
C LEU A 39 -5.15 -10.48 16.89
N ALA A 40 -5.83 -11.21 16.02
CA ALA A 40 -7.30 -11.22 15.98
C ALA A 40 -7.93 -11.78 17.26
N ARG A 41 -7.27 -12.69 17.98
CA ARG A 41 -7.76 -13.21 19.27
C ARG A 41 -7.86 -12.13 20.35
N GLY A 42 -7.05 -11.07 20.26
CA GLY A 42 -7.10 -9.93 21.17
C GLY A 42 -8.20 -8.91 20.86
N LEU A 43 -8.87 -9.02 19.72
CA LEU A 43 -9.96 -8.13 19.32
C LEU A 43 -11.28 -8.66 19.87
N THR A 44 -11.97 -7.85 20.69
CA THR A 44 -13.29 -8.21 21.24
C THR A 44 -14.36 -8.10 20.17
N LYS A 45 -15.31 -9.04 20.17
CA LYS A 45 -16.38 -9.10 19.15
C LYS A 45 -17.57 -8.17 19.42
N GLU A 46 -17.56 -7.41 20.51
CA GLU A 46 -18.76 -6.70 20.98
C GLU A 46 -19.09 -5.42 20.23
N HIS A 47 -18.10 -4.80 19.57
CA HIS A 47 -18.32 -3.59 18.78
C HIS A 47 -17.31 -3.49 17.64
N HIS A 48 -17.81 -3.49 16.41
CA HIS A 48 -16.99 -3.41 15.19
C HIS A 48 -17.35 -2.11 14.42
N PRO A 49 -16.74 -0.97 14.75
CA PRO A 49 -16.95 0.26 13.98
C PRO A 49 -16.36 0.10 12.58
N ASP A 50 -16.96 0.77 11.61
CA ASP A 50 -16.39 0.85 10.27
C ASP A 50 -15.03 1.53 10.29
N ILE A 51 -14.06 0.96 9.55
CA ILE A 51 -12.70 1.46 9.46
C ILE A 51 -12.43 1.93 8.03
N TYR A 52 -12.12 3.21 7.88
CA TYR A 52 -11.75 3.81 6.59
C TYR A 52 -10.25 4.15 6.62
N PHE A 53 -9.45 3.45 5.80
CA PHE A 53 -8.03 3.74 5.63
C PHE A 53 -7.82 4.51 4.34
N ILE A 54 -7.62 5.82 4.46
CA ILE A 54 -7.48 6.75 3.33
C ILE A 54 -6.06 7.33 3.35
N VAL A 55 -5.30 7.11 2.27
CA VAL A 55 -3.96 7.67 2.08
C VAL A 55 -4.02 8.70 0.96
N LEU A 56 -3.67 9.94 1.28
CA LEU A 56 -3.43 10.99 0.30
C LEU A 56 -1.94 10.96 -0.01
N ASP A 57 -1.59 10.39 -1.17
CA ASP A 57 -0.20 10.30 -1.60
C ASP A 57 0.38 11.69 -1.84
N GLU A 58 1.66 11.88 -1.51
CA GLU A 58 2.38 13.15 -1.60
C GLU A 58 1.77 14.32 -0.79
N TYR A 59 0.78 14.06 0.09
CA TYR A 59 0.18 15.09 0.93
C TYR A 59 1.10 15.44 2.10
N ALA A 60 1.76 16.57 2.00
CA ALA A 60 2.72 17.02 3.01
C ALA A 60 2.04 17.57 4.28
N ARG A 61 2.73 17.46 5.40
CA ARG A 61 2.30 18.04 6.68
C ARG A 61 2.21 19.58 6.57
N ASP A 62 1.33 20.19 7.34
CA ASP A 62 0.99 21.63 7.26
C ASP A 62 2.18 22.57 7.43
N ASP A 63 3.14 22.23 8.27
CA ASP A 63 4.36 23.02 8.44
C ASP A 63 5.29 22.95 7.22
N VAL A 64 5.29 21.84 6.49
CA VAL A 64 6.01 21.69 5.21
C VAL A 64 5.27 22.45 4.12
N LEU A 65 3.95 22.30 4.03
CA LEU A 65 3.11 23.04 3.09
C LEU A 65 3.32 24.54 3.22
N SER A 66 3.32 25.05 4.44
CA SER A 66 3.53 26.48 4.71
C SER A 66 4.96 26.93 4.38
N ARG A 67 5.99 26.23 4.89
CA ARG A 67 7.39 26.69 4.77
C ARG A 67 7.96 26.49 3.37
N VAL A 68 7.61 25.41 2.70
CA VAL A 68 8.23 25.04 1.40
C VAL A 68 7.37 25.56 0.24
N PHE A 69 6.05 25.45 0.36
CA PHE A 69 5.13 25.75 -0.73
C PHE A 69 4.33 27.04 -0.52
N GLY A 70 4.47 27.72 0.64
CA GLY A 70 3.72 28.93 0.96
C GLY A 70 2.20 28.70 1.06
N TYR A 71 1.76 27.45 1.26
CA TYR A 71 0.35 27.07 1.28
C TYR A 71 -0.18 27.00 2.72
N ASP A 72 -1.23 27.77 3.01
CA ASP A 72 -1.95 27.71 4.29
C ASP A 72 -3.05 26.64 4.27
N ASN A 73 -2.79 25.52 4.96
CA ASN A 73 -3.72 24.41 5.09
C ASN A 73 -4.63 24.49 6.33
N SER A 74 -4.58 25.57 7.07
CA SER A 74 -5.26 25.72 8.37
C SER A 74 -6.77 25.52 8.29
N ARG A 75 -7.40 25.93 7.17
CA ARG A 75 -8.85 25.78 6.95
C ARG A 75 -9.27 24.31 6.91
N PHE A 76 -8.51 23.47 6.21
CA PHE A 76 -8.80 22.04 6.12
C PHE A 76 -8.57 21.34 7.46
N LEU A 77 -7.48 21.65 8.15
CA LEU A 77 -7.20 21.06 9.46
C LEU A 77 -8.26 21.43 10.50
N LYS A 78 -8.68 22.71 10.56
CA LYS A 78 -9.78 23.16 11.43
C LYS A 78 -11.10 22.45 11.08
N PHE A 79 -11.37 22.21 9.80
CA PHE A 79 -12.54 21.44 9.38
C PHE A 79 -12.48 20.02 9.93
N LEU A 80 -11.35 19.32 9.81
CA LEU A 80 -11.19 17.98 10.37
C LEU A 80 -11.37 17.97 11.89
N GLU A 81 -10.72 18.89 12.60
CA GLU A 81 -10.83 19.03 14.07
C GLU A 81 -12.28 19.31 14.50
N SER A 82 -13.02 20.15 13.76
CA SER A 82 -14.44 20.43 14.02
C SER A 82 -15.36 19.21 13.82
N ARG A 83 -14.89 18.20 13.07
CA ARG A 83 -15.58 16.93 12.86
C ARG A 83 -15.13 15.83 13.81
N GLY A 84 -14.30 16.16 14.81
CA GLY A 84 -13.82 15.21 15.80
C GLY A 84 -12.59 14.42 15.39
N PHE A 85 -11.94 14.75 14.28
CA PHE A 85 -10.69 14.10 13.91
C PHE A 85 -9.54 14.58 14.79
N TYR A 86 -8.69 13.64 15.18
CA TYR A 86 -7.41 13.99 15.79
C TYR A 86 -6.38 14.28 14.69
N VAL A 87 -5.83 15.48 14.69
CA VAL A 87 -4.80 15.90 13.74
C VAL A 87 -3.41 15.72 14.36
N ALA A 88 -2.68 14.73 13.91
CA ALA A 88 -1.32 14.42 14.36
C ALA A 88 -0.29 15.38 13.73
N ARG A 89 -0.11 16.57 14.32
CA ARG A 89 0.72 17.65 13.74
C ARG A 89 2.22 17.35 13.66
N ARG A 90 2.70 16.30 14.31
CA ARG A 90 4.10 15.86 14.30
C ARG A 90 4.29 14.50 13.64
N SER A 91 3.30 14.03 12.88
CA SER A 91 3.40 12.73 12.20
C SER A 91 4.51 12.72 11.15
N HIS A 92 5.12 11.58 11.00
CA HIS A 92 6.10 11.30 9.96
C HIS A 92 5.74 9.95 9.34
N SER A 93 5.99 9.79 8.05
CA SER A 93 5.93 8.47 7.42
C SER A 93 7.11 7.61 7.90
N ASN A 94 6.92 6.29 7.97
CA ASN A 94 8.00 5.37 8.35
C ASN A 94 9.15 5.40 7.33
N TYR A 95 8.82 5.62 6.05
CA TYR A 95 9.77 5.65 4.93
C TYR A 95 9.34 6.70 3.91
N THR A 96 10.28 7.15 3.09
CA THR A 96 10.07 8.18 2.05
C THR A 96 9.39 7.65 0.79
N PHE A 97 9.49 6.34 0.51
CA PHE A 97 8.87 5.73 -0.67
C PHE A 97 7.56 5.05 -0.34
N THR A 98 6.56 5.20 -1.19
CA THR A 98 5.20 4.65 -1.02
C THR A 98 5.21 3.14 -0.76
N TYR A 99 5.98 2.35 -1.53
CA TYR A 99 6.09 0.90 -1.31
C TYR A 99 6.58 0.53 0.08
N THR A 100 7.64 1.17 0.54
CA THR A 100 8.24 0.87 1.84
C THR A 100 7.38 1.37 2.98
N SER A 101 6.79 2.56 2.83
CA SER A 101 5.91 3.14 3.84
C SER A 101 4.63 2.32 4.02
N LEU A 102 3.96 1.94 2.93
CA LEU A 102 2.75 1.12 2.99
C LEU A 102 3.04 -0.30 3.48
N ALA A 103 4.12 -0.94 2.99
CA ALA A 103 4.49 -2.27 3.46
C ALA A 103 4.76 -2.29 4.97
N SER A 104 5.44 -1.28 5.51
CA SER A 104 5.67 -1.14 6.94
C SER A 104 4.36 -0.90 7.71
N SER A 105 3.60 0.12 7.32
CA SER A 105 2.39 0.54 8.05
C SER A 105 1.30 -0.53 8.05
N LEU A 106 1.05 -1.18 6.91
CA LEU A 106 0.02 -2.20 6.77
C LEU A 106 0.40 -3.55 7.44
N ASN A 107 1.69 -3.71 7.77
CA ASN A 107 2.18 -4.90 8.46
C ASN A 107 2.64 -4.63 9.90
N LEU A 108 2.36 -3.43 10.41
CA LEU A 108 2.50 -3.04 11.81
C LEU A 108 3.93 -3.15 12.36
N ASP A 109 4.94 -3.09 11.47
CA ASP A 109 6.34 -3.21 11.87
C ASP A 109 7.28 -2.54 10.85
N TYR A 110 8.54 -2.36 11.23
CA TYR A 110 9.57 -1.81 10.36
C TYR A 110 10.16 -2.87 9.42
N LEU A 111 10.61 -2.45 8.24
CA LEU A 111 11.09 -3.35 7.19
C LEU A 111 12.25 -4.27 7.61
N PRO A 112 13.26 -3.85 8.40
CA PRO A 112 14.31 -4.75 8.86
C PRO A 112 13.78 -5.91 9.67
N GLU A 113 12.76 -5.68 10.50
CA GLU A 113 12.09 -6.72 11.27
C GLU A 113 11.29 -7.66 10.37
N LEU A 114 10.52 -7.09 9.45
CA LEU A 114 9.76 -7.87 8.46
C LEU A 114 10.67 -8.70 7.56
N ALA A 115 11.85 -8.16 7.16
CA ALA A 115 12.86 -8.90 6.41
C ALA A 115 13.36 -10.14 7.19
N ARG A 116 13.62 -9.98 8.47
CA ARG A 116 14.06 -11.05 9.36
C ARG A 116 13.00 -12.15 9.46
N GLN A 117 11.73 -11.79 9.58
CA GLN A 117 10.59 -12.73 9.62
C GLN A 117 10.45 -13.55 8.33
N CYS A 118 10.76 -12.94 7.18
CA CYS A 118 10.76 -13.62 5.89
C CYS A 118 12.05 -14.39 5.60
N ALA A 119 13.08 -14.25 6.44
CA ALA A 119 14.46 -14.68 6.16
C ALA A 119 14.94 -14.15 4.78
N ALA A 120 14.57 -12.93 4.47
CA ALA A 120 15.02 -12.22 3.27
C ALA A 120 16.35 -11.52 3.59
N GLY A 121 17.33 -11.64 2.70
CA GLY A 121 18.57 -10.84 2.79
C GLY A 121 18.25 -9.37 2.51
N ASP A 122 17.66 -9.13 1.35
CA ASP A 122 17.20 -7.81 0.92
C ASP A 122 15.69 -7.82 0.67
N ILE A 123 15.02 -6.70 0.98
CA ILE A 123 13.61 -6.52 0.65
C ILE A 123 13.51 -5.96 -0.77
N THR A 124 13.05 -6.80 -1.68
CA THR A 124 12.86 -6.46 -3.09
C THR A 124 11.50 -5.81 -3.35
N LYS A 125 11.38 -5.09 -4.48
CA LYS A 125 10.10 -4.48 -4.88
C LYS A 125 8.95 -5.49 -5.04
N PRO A 126 9.14 -6.70 -5.62
CA PRO A 126 8.10 -7.73 -5.65
C PRO A 126 7.65 -8.19 -4.25
N LEU A 127 8.58 -8.33 -3.30
CA LEU A 127 8.24 -8.71 -1.93
C LEU A 127 7.46 -7.59 -1.21
N LEU A 128 7.85 -6.33 -1.40
CA LEU A 128 7.08 -5.18 -0.88
C LEU A 128 5.66 -5.13 -1.44
N ALA A 129 5.51 -5.36 -2.75
CA ALA A 129 4.18 -5.43 -3.38
C ALA A 129 3.33 -6.53 -2.73
N GLN A 130 3.89 -7.72 -2.52
CA GLN A 130 3.18 -8.79 -1.85
C GLN A 130 2.83 -8.47 -0.39
N MET A 131 3.72 -7.84 0.35
CA MET A 131 3.46 -7.39 1.72
C MET A 131 2.29 -6.38 1.78
N ILE A 132 2.08 -5.60 0.73
CA ILE A 132 0.94 -4.68 0.62
C ILE A 132 -0.33 -5.45 0.21
N GLU A 133 -0.24 -6.33 -0.79
CA GLU A 133 -1.38 -7.12 -1.29
C GLU A 133 -1.91 -8.13 -0.25
N ASP A 134 -1.01 -8.76 0.51
CA ASP A 134 -1.31 -9.76 1.55
C ASP A 134 -0.92 -9.23 2.94
N ASN A 135 -1.36 -8.02 3.27
CA ASN A 135 -0.92 -7.36 4.49
C ASN A 135 -1.56 -7.93 5.77
N LEU A 136 -0.78 -7.82 6.85
CA LEU A 136 -1.15 -8.34 8.17
C LEU A 136 -2.41 -7.67 8.73
N LEU A 137 -2.59 -6.36 8.51
CA LEU A 137 -3.74 -5.62 9.01
C LEU A 137 -5.05 -6.17 8.43
N ALA A 138 -5.15 -6.30 7.10
CA ALA A 138 -6.33 -6.84 6.44
C ALA A 138 -6.63 -8.28 6.89
N LEU A 139 -5.60 -9.13 6.98
CA LEU A 139 -5.75 -10.49 7.48
C LEU A 139 -6.26 -10.53 8.92
N THR A 140 -5.73 -9.68 9.79
CA THR A 140 -6.14 -9.59 11.21
C THR A 140 -7.59 -9.17 11.33
N LEU A 141 -8.00 -8.11 10.64
CA LEU A 141 -9.38 -7.61 10.67
C LEU A 141 -10.37 -8.65 10.11
N LYS A 142 -10.02 -9.33 9.03
CA LYS A 142 -10.87 -10.43 8.51
C LYS A 142 -11.02 -11.56 9.51
N LYS A 143 -9.95 -11.98 10.18
CA LYS A 143 -10.02 -13.01 11.23
C LYS A 143 -10.82 -12.56 12.45
N ALA A 144 -10.89 -11.25 12.69
CA ALA A 144 -11.75 -10.64 13.71
C ALA A 144 -13.21 -10.48 13.27
N GLY A 145 -13.57 -10.83 12.03
CA GLY A 145 -14.96 -10.80 11.54
C GLY A 145 -15.32 -9.59 10.69
N TYR A 146 -14.35 -8.72 10.35
CA TYR A 146 -14.60 -7.62 9.43
C TYR A 146 -14.71 -8.09 7.98
N HIS A 147 -15.55 -7.40 7.20
CA HIS A 147 -15.50 -7.46 5.76
C HIS A 147 -14.49 -6.44 5.23
N PHE A 148 -13.65 -6.87 4.31
CA PHE A 148 -12.59 -6.02 3.74
C PHE A 148 -12.90 -5.65 2.29
N TYR A 149 -12.95 -4.35 2.02
CA TYR A 149 -13.25 -3.80 0.70
C TYR A 149 -12.07 -2.97 0.19
N THR A 150 -11.68 -3.15 -1.08
CA THR A 150 -10.70 -2.28 -1.74
C THR A 150 -11.38 -1.32 -2.70
N LEU A 151 -11.01 -0.06 -2.62
CA LEU A 151 -11.41 0.97 -3.57
C LEU A 151 -10.29 1.18 -4.59
N PRO A 152 -10.62 1.52 -5.84
CA PRO A 152 -9.61 1.74 -6.87
C PRO A 152 -8.76 2.96 -6.54
N SER A 153 -7.45 2.80 -6.64
CA SER A 153 -6.46 3.87 -6.49
C SER A 153 -5.57 3.93 -7.73
N GLU A 154 -4.79 4.99 -7.87
CA GLU A 154 -3.83 5.13 -8.94
C GLU A 154 -2.58 4.28 -8.69
N PHE A 155 -2.30 3.98 -7.44
CA PHE A 155 -1.21 3.09 -7.07
C PHE A 155 -1.64 1.63 -7.24
N TYR A 156 -1.24 1.00 -8.33
CA TYR A 156 -1.75 -0.30 -8.78
C TYR A 156 -1.60 -1.44 -7.76
N VAL A 157 -0.61 -1.37 -6.87
CA VAL A 157 -0.37 -2.39 -5.83
C VAL A 157 -1.51 -2.44 -4.81
N THR A 158 -2.15 -1.31 -4.52
CA THR A 158 -3.29 -1.25 -3.58
C THR A 158 -4.62 -1.66 -4.23
N ASN A 159 -4.66 -1.77 -5.57
CA ASN A 159 -5.86 -2.23 -6.30
C ASN A 159 -6.07 -3.74 -6.21
N ARG A 160 -5.08 -4.47 -5.72
CA ARG A 160 -5.14 -5.92 -5.54
C ARG A 160 -4.93 -6.24 -4.06
N ASN A 161 -5.91 -6.87 -3.47
CA ASN A 161 -5.74 -7.50 -2.17
C ASN A 161 -6.42 -8.85 -2.23
N ARG A 162 -5.66 -9.92 -1.98
CA ARG A 162 -6.16 -11.30 -2.06
C ARG A 162 -7.18 -11.62 -0.99
N ASN A 163 -7.19 -10.83 0.07
CA ASN A 163 -8.08 -10.99 1.22
C ASN A 163 -9.34 -10.14 1.11
N ALA A 164 -9.48 -9.32 0.05
CA ALA A 164 -10.66 -8.49 -0.13
C ALA A 164 -11.90 -9.34 -0.42
N ASP A 165 -12.98 -9.07 0.31
CA ASP A 165 -14.30 -9.66 0.05
C ASP A 165 -14.89 -9.08 -1.24
N ARG A 166 -14.59 -7.81 -1.52
CA ARG A 166 -14.96 -7.14 -2.76
C ARG A 166 -13.92 -6.10 -3.14
N SER A 167 -13.54 -6.11 -4.41
CA SER A 167 -12.71 -5.08 -5.01
C SER A 167 -13.55 -4.27 -5.99
N PHE A 168 -13.68 -2.98 -5.74
CA PHE A 168 -14.35 -2.08 -6.69
C PHE A 168 -13.37 -1.74 -7.79
N ARG A 169 -13.85 -1.67 -9.03
CA ARG A 169 -13.04 -1.27 -10.19
C ARG A 169 -13.57 0.05 -10.75
N ARG A 170 -12.67 0.93 -11.20
CA ARG A 170 -13.10 2.07 -12.00
C ARG A 170 -13.71 1.57 -13.31
N VAL A 171 -14.86 2.09 -13.70
CA VAL A 171 -15.50 1.78 -15.00
C VAL A 171 -14.63 2.24 -16.18
N ALA A 172 -13.72 3.21 -15.95
CA ALA A 172 -12.83 3.79 -16.96
C ALA A 172 -11.39 3.18 -16.97
N GLN A 173 -11.20 1.92 -16.57
CA GLN A 173 -9.90 1.27 -16.59
C GLN A 173 -9.53 0.75 -17.99
N GLY A 174 -9.26 1.64 -18.93
CA GLY A 174 -8.63 1.31 -20.21
C GLY A 174 -7.27 1.99 -20.41
N MET A 175 -6.96 3.00 -19.59
CA MET A 175 -5.78 3.84 -19.81
C MET A 175 -4.79 3.69 -18.66
N ASN A 176 -3.53 3.45 -19.00
CA ASN A 176 -2.43 3.48 -18.04
C ASN A 176 -2.11 4.94 -17.65
N GLU A 177 -1.26 5.12 -16.63
CA GLU A 177 -0.88 6.44 -16.12
C GLU A 177 -0.28 7.34 -17.20
N PHE A 178 0.58 6.77 -18.05
CA PHE A 178 1.20 7.50 -19.16
C PHE A 178 0.14 8.00 -20.17
N GLU A 179 -0.79 7.14 -20.58
CA GLU A 179 -1.87 7.50 -21.50
C GLU A 179 -2.77 8.60 -20.93
N ARG A 180 -3.03 8.54 -19.63
CA ARG A 180 -3.84 9.56 -18.94
C ARG A 180 -3.10 10.90 -18.87
N VAL A 181 -1.81 10.90 -18.48
CA VAL A 181 -0.98 12.11 -18.47
C VAL A 181 -0.88 12.67 -19.89
N LEU A 182 -0.63 11.82 -20.88
CA LEU A 182 -0.57 12.24 -22.28
C LEU A 182 -1.87 12.91 -22.72
N LEU A 183 -3.03 12.33 -22.42
CA LEU A 183 -4.33 12.94 -22.75
C LEU A 183 -4.59 14.23 -21.98
N SER A 184 -4.23 14.29 -20.70
CA SER A 184 -4.42 15.51 -19.90
C SER A 184 -3.55 16.68 -20.35
N THR A 185 -2.43 16.41 -21.02
CA THR A 185 -1.50 17.41 -21.56
C THR A 185 -1.76 17.76 -23.03
N THR A 186 -2.67 17.06 -23.71
CA THR A 186 -3.04 17.30 -25.09
C THR A 186 -4.37 18.03 -25.21
N MET A 187 -4.67 18.55 -26.41
CA MET A 187 -5.97 19.17 -26.75
C MET A 187 -7.15 18.16 -26.74
N LEU A 188 -6.87 16.87 -26.55
CA LEU A 188 -7.87 15.80 -26.49
C LEU A 188 -8.45 15.60 -25.08
N ARG A 189 -8.15 16.51 -24.15
CA ARG A 189 -8.71 16.48 -22.79
C ARG A 189 -10.25 16.50 -22.88
N PRO A 190 -10.97 15.51 -22.36
CA PRO A 190 -12.42 15.58 -22.27
C PRO A 190 -12.82 16.80 -21.43
N LEU A 191 -13.76 17.60 -21.93
CA LEU A 191 -14.36 18.74 -21.23
C LEU A 191 -15.16 18.29 -20.01
#